data_06ca2da5f726c8881915790489cd0826
#
_entry.id   06ca2da5f726c8881915790489cd0826
#
_cell.length_a   1.000
_cell.length_b   1.000
_cell.length_c   1.000
_cell.angle_alpha   90.00
_cell.angle_beta   90.00
_cell.angle_gamma   90.00
#
_symmetry.space_group_name_H-M   'P 1'
#
loop_
_entity.id
_entity.type
_entity.pdbx_description
1 polymer ?
#
loop_
_entity_poly.entity_id
_entity_poly.type
_entity_poly.pdbx_seq_one_letter_code
_entity_poly.pdbx_strand_id
1 'polypeptide(L)'
;MDVNAASAKVRTSAVNTSTVSVSAPAVSVSAPGKVNLFLALGAARPDGYHPLNTIFAQIGLTETVTVTPLQAPVTTASQPDPLATAVPAQPGLAQPDPALVAQTAHAGSVPAAQSTPRIELALTRPDSNVPLDSTNLAYRAAQAVAQQAAQRGLGTPDVRILLDKAVPVAGGMAGGSADAAATLKACNEFWQVGLSLEELAHLGAQLGADVPFGLYGGVALGTGRGDLIEPLKAAPGPYHWTFALQDKGLSTAAVFKHFDATVQAPPEADMPPEQLLAALEAGDVAQVSRHIRNDLQATAIDLRSELGQLIDLAKKAGALAAMVSGSGPTVAALSSSRAVAERIAQCWRMTPFCDQVVTG
;
A
#
# COMPACT_ATOMS: atom_id res chain seq x y z
N MET A 1 -54.03 66.71 25.63
CA MET A 1 -53.18 66.01 26.63
C MET A 1 -52.53 64.89 25.90
N ASP A 2 -51.27 64.96 25.80
CA ASP A 2 -50.39 64.32 24.83
C ASP A 2 -50.35 62.81 24.93
N VAL A 3 -50.41 62.15 23.79
CA VAL A 3 -50.10 60.73 23.63
C VAL A 3 -48.80 60.60 22.76
N ASN A 4 -47.79 60.24 23.46
CA ASN A 4 -46.43 60.07 22.89
C ASN A 4 -46.36 58.71 22.21
N ALA A 5 -46.14 58.69 20.88
CA ALA A 5 -45.98 57.51 20.11
C ALA A 5 -44.46 57.08 20.08
N ALA A 6 -44.15 55.99 20.74
CA ALA A 6 -42.78 55.38 20.69
C ALA A 6 -42.64 54.49 19.47
N SER A 7 -41.73 54.90 18.54
CA SER A 7 -41.37 54.16 17.36
C SER A 7 -40.34 53.01 17.72
N ALA A 8 -40.79 51.79 17.60
CA ALA A 8 -39.94 50.61 17.80
C ALA A 8 -39.07 50.36 16.53
N LYS A 9 -37.77 50.57 16.65
CA LYS A 9 -36.79 50.12 15.63
C LYS A 9 -36.59 48.61 15.69
N VAL A 10 -37.08 47.92 14.65
CA VAL A 10 -36.78 46.54 14.43
C VAL A 10 -35.29 46.41 14.02
N ARG A 11 -34.47 45.81 14.88
CA ARG A 11 -33.11 45.39 14.54
C ARG A 11 -33.19 44.08 13.80
N THR A 12 -32.92 44.06 12.49
CA THR A 12 -32.65 42.84 11.72
C THR A 12 -31.27 42.34 12.10
N SER A 13 -31.22 41.27 12.89
CA SER A 13 -29.99 40.50 13.11
C SER A 13 -29.64 39.76 11.82
N ALA A 14 -28.49 40.07 11.25
CA ALA A 14 -27.92 39.28 10.17
C ALA A 14 -27.60 37.88 10.72
N VAL A 15 -28.28 36.86 10.19
CA VAL A 15 -27.94 35.45 10.45
C VAL A 15 -26.64 35.16 9.76
N ASN A 16 -25.59 35.00 10.54
CA ASN A 16 -24.28 34.59 10.07
C ASN A 16 -24.36 33.10 9.76
N THR A 17 -24.64 32.74 8.51
CA THR A 17 -24.53 31.34 8.01
C THR A 17 -23.05 30.98 7.88
N SER A 18 -22.45 30.55 8.99
CA SER A 18 -21.19 29.84 8.95
C SER A 18 -21.43 28.54 8.22
N THR A 19 -20.99 28.47 6.97
CA THR A 19 -20.91 27.19 6.25
C THR A 19 -19.89 26.32 6.98
N VAL A 20 -20.39 25.36 7.78
CA VAL A 20 -19.58 24.28 8.32
C VAL A 20 -19.16 23.43 7.12
N SER A 21 -17.94 23.59 6.66
CA SER A 21 -17.32 22.70 5.71
C SER A 21 -17.15 21.35 6.41
N VAL A 22 -18.06 20.43 6.18
CA VAL A 22 -17.87 19.02 6.59
C VAL A 22 -16.82 18.46 5.66
N SER A 23 -15.55 18.43 6.12
CA SER A 23 -14.51 17.69 5.43
C SER A 23 -14.90 16.22 5.43
N ALA A 24 -14.80 15.54 4.27
CA ALA A 24 -14.96 14.10 4.22
C ALA A 24 -14.04 13.43 5.26
N PRO A 25 -14.54 12.41 5.98
CA PRO A 25 -13.74 11.74 7.01
C PRO A 25 -12.49 11.11 6.37
N ALA A 26 -11.39 11.08 7.12
CA ALA A 26 -10.20 10.33 6.73
C ALA A 26 -10.50 8.82 6.71
N VAL A 27 -9.96 8.10 5.73
CA VAL A 27 -10.02 6.63 5.66
C VAL A 27 -8.63 6.08 5.90
N SER A 28 -8.49 5.23 6.91
CA SER A 28 -7.22 4.56 7.24
C SER A 28 -7.35 3.05 7.08
N VAL A 29 -6.44 2.45 6.33
CA VAL A 29 -6.40 1.01 6.07
C VAL A 29 -4.99 0.50 6.29
N SER A 30 -4.86 -0.69 6.90
CA SER A 30 -3.57 -1.36 7.07
C SER A 30 -3.51 -2.62 6.20
N ALA A 31 -2.30 -2.93 5.72
CA ALA A 31 -1.99 -4.17 5.02
C ALA A 31 -0.70 -4.78 5.57
N PRO A 32 -0.62 -6.11 5.73
CA PRO A 32 0.55 -6.75 6.31
C PRO A 32 1.70 -6.88 5.32
N GLY A 33 2.93 -6.87 5.85
CA GLY A 33 4.06 -7.47 5.17
C GLY A 33 3.94 -9.00 5.12
N LYS A 34 4.81 -9.67 4.36
CA LYS A 34 4.77 -11.14 4.16
C LYS A 34 6.12 -11.79 4.27
N VAL A 35 6.11 -13.09 4.51
CA VAL A 35 7.18 -14.04 4.21
C VAL A 35 6.67 -15.14 3.30
N ASN A 36 7.59 -15.80 2.57
CA ASN A 36 7.28 -17.01 1.83
C ASN A 36 7.69 -18.22 2.69
N LEU A 37 6.73 -18.94 3.27
CA LEU A 37 7.01 -20.19 3.98
C LEU A 37 7.46 -21.29 3.02
N PHE A 38 6.95 -21.24 1.81
CA PHE A 38 7.28 -22.14 0.72
C PHE A 38 7.39 -21.33 -0.56
N LEU A 39 8.43 -21.55 -1.34
CA LEU A 39 8.62 -20.95 -2.66
C LEU A 39 9.28 -21.98 -3.56
N ALA A 40 8.51 -22.53 -4.48
CA ALA A 40 8.97 -23.44 -5.53
C ALA A 40 8.87 -22.76 -6.88
N LEU A 41 9.85 -22.99 -7.74
CA LEU A 41 9.95 -22.39 -9.06
C LEU A 41 9.94 -23.45 -10.15
N GLY A 42 9.17 -23.19 -11.21
CA GLY A 42 9.29 -23.89 -12.49
C GLY A 42 10.31 -23.22 -13.41
N ALA A 43 10.58 -23.85 -14.54
CA ALA A 43 11.46 -23.31 -15.57
C ALA A 43 10.90 -22.00 -16.17
N ALA A 44 11.78 -21.12 -16.63
CA ALA A 44 11.39 -19.88 -17.29
C ALA A 44 10.50 -20.15 -18.51
N ARG A 45 9.42 -19.40 -18.62
CA ARG A 45 8.53 -19.39 -19.80
C ARG A 45 9.13 -18.54 -20.93
N PRO A 46 8.60 -18.64 -22.16
CA PRO A 46 9.05 -17.79 -23.27
C PRO A 46 8.91 -16.28 -23.02
N ASP A 47 8.01 -15.87 -22.11
CA ASP A 47 7.83 -14.49 -21.68
C ASP A 47 8.87 -14.03 -20.63
N GLY A 48 9.77 -14.92 -20.22
CA GLY A 48 10.83 -14.66 -19.23
C GLY A 48 10.38 -14.78 -17.78
N TYR A 49 9.11 -15.13 -17.50
CA TYR A 49 8.61 -15.37 -16.14
C TYR A 49 8.69 -16.85 -15.77
N HIS A 50 8.98 -17.10 -14.50
CA HIS A 50 8.89 -18.42 -13.91
C HIS A 50 7.49 -18.68 -13.35
N PRO A 51 6.86 -19.82 -13.67
CA PRO A 51 5.72 -20.26 -12.87
C PRO A 51 6.21 -20.57 -11.46
N LEU A 52 5.45 -20.17 -10.46
CA LEU A 52 5.80 -20.45 -9.07
C LEU A 52 4.59 -20.88 -8.27
N ASN A 53 4.86 -21.67 -7.22
CA ASN A 53 3.92 -21.95 -6.15
C ASN A 53 4.53 -21.50 -4.84
N THR A 54 3.80 -20.72 -4.08
CA THR A 54 4.28 -20.16 -2.83
C THR A 54 3.20 -20.19 -1.74
N ILE A 55 3.62 -20.43 -0.50
CA ILE A 55 2.79 -20.14 0.66
C ILE A 55 3.25 -18.83 1.26
N PHE A 56 2.42 -17.82 1.11
CA PHE A 56 2.57 -16.56 1.82
C PHE A 56 2.04 -16.67 3.24
N ALA A 57 2.74 -16.07 4.19
CA ALA A 57 2.24 -15.82 5.53
C ALA A 57 2.44 -14.35 5.88
N GLN A 58 1.41 -13.73 6.44
CA GLN A 58 1.54 -12.38 6.97
C GLN A 58 2.50 -12.34 8.16
N ILE A 59 3.19 -11.22 8.32
CA ILE A 59 4.04 -10.96 9.48
C ILE A 59 3.38 -9.91 10.39
N GLY A 60 3.90 -9.74 11.61
CA GLY A 60 3.38 -8.77 12.57
C GLY A 60 3.65 -7.29 12.21
N LEU A 61 4.36 -7.04 11.11
CA LEU A 61 4.64 -5.69 10.61
C LEU A 61 3.59 -5.31 9.55
N THR A 62 2.92 -4.17 9.73
CA THR A 62 1.86 -3.71 8.83
C THR A 62 2.12 -2.29 8.37
N GLU A 63 1.93 -2.04 7.09
CA GLU A 63 1.86 -0.69 6.55
C GLU A 63 0.48 -0.10 6.81
N THR A 64 0.42 1.19 7.13
CA THR A 64 -0.86 1.90 7.28
C THR A 64 -0.92 3.07 6.33
N VAL A 65 -2.01 3.14 5.59
CA VAL A 65 -2.29 4.19 4.62
C VAL A 65 -3.50 4.98 5.07
N THR A 66 -3.37 6.31 5.14
CA THR A 66 -4.47 7.21 5.46
C THR A 66 -4.74 8.14 4.29
N VAL A 67 -5.96 8.09 3.75
CA VAL A 67 -6.44 8.95 2.67
C VAL A 67 -7.28 10.07 3.25
N THR A 68 -6.95 11.31 2.89
CA THR A 68 -7.66 12.53 3.30
C THR A 68 -7.94 13.42 2.10
N PRO A 69 -8.97 14.28 2.14
CA PRO A 69 -9.16 15.29 1.11
C PRO A 69 -7.92 16.20 1.03
N LEU A 70 -7.46 16.48 -0.19
CA LEU A 70 -6.47 17.52 -0.38
C LEU A 70 -7.19 18.88 -0.36
N GLN A 71 -6.94 19.67 0.68
CA GLN A 71 -7.54 20.99 0.79
C GLN A 71 -7.02 21.88 -0.36
N ALA A 72 -7.93 22.54 -1.06
CA ALA A 72 -7.55 23.57 -2.01
C ALA A 72 -6.72 24.63 -1.26
N PRO A 73 -5.65 25.18 -1.88
CA PRO A 73 -4.94 26.30 -1.29
C PRO A 73 -5.95 27.40 -0.98
N VAL A 74 -5.95 27.85 0.26
CA VAL A 74 -6.76 29.02 0.66
C VAL A 74 -6.25 30.19 -0.14
N THR A 75 -6.91 30.49 -1.25
CA THR A 75 -6.70 31.76 -1.95
C THR A 75 -7.25 32.82 -0.98
N THR A 76 -6.36 33.46 -0.23
CA THR A 76 -6.70 34.73 0.42
C THR A 76 -7.13 35.63 -0.71
N ALA A 77 -8.44 35.88 -0.79
CA ALA A 77 -8.96 36.90 -1.67
C ALA A 77 -8.20 38.18 -1.35
N SER A 78 -7.40 38.66 -2.32
CA SER A 78 -6.75 39.96 -2.21
C SER A 78 -7.86 40.96 -1.91
N GLN A 79 -7.74 41.65 -0.77
CA GLN A 79 -8.63 42.75 -0.45
C GLN A 79 -8.63 43.70 -1.67
N PRO A 80 -9.81 44.16 -2.09
CA PRO A 80 -9.86 45.14 -3.16
C PRO A 80 -9.08 46.39 -2.71
N ASP A 81 -8.16 46.83 -3.55
CA ASP A 81 -7.35 48.02 -3.35
C ASP A 81 -8.28 49.24 -3.12
N PRO A 82 -8.24 49.93 -1.95
CA PRO A 82 -9.12 51.05 -1.66
C PRO A 82 -8.86 52.32 -2.50
N LEU A 83 -7.92 52.24 -3.51
CA LEU A 83 -7.52 53.34 -4.35
C LEU A 83 -7.96 53.22 -5.82
N ALA A 84 -8.93 52.35 -6.16
CA ALA A 84 -9.51 52.36 -7.51
C ALA A 84 -10.41 53.62 -7.63
N THR A 85 -9.80 54.71 -8.13
CA THR A 85 -10.47 55.94 -8.47
C THR A 85 -11.60 55.69 -9.48
N ALA A 86 -12.79 56.19 -9.15
CA ALA A 86 -13.99 56.10 -9.97
C ALA A 86 -13.74 56.79 -11.34
N VAL A 87 -13.89 56.03 -12.43
CA VAL A 87 -14.02 56.56 -13.79
C VAL A 87 -15.46 57.07 -13.98
N PRO A 88 -15.71 58.32 -14.41
CA PRO A 88 -17.03 58.82 -14.60
C PRO A 88 -17.75 58.13 -15.76
N ALA A 89 -19.00 57.76 -15.53
CA ALA A 89 -19.89 57.09 -16.48
C ALA A 89 -20.21 57.98 -17.67
N GLN A 90 -20.04 57.49 -18.91
CA GLN A 90 -20.55 58.11 -20.12
C GLN A 90 -22.05 57.78 -20.29
N PRO A 91 -22.90 58.74 -20.67
CA PRO A 91 -24.32 58.52 -20.92
C PRO A 91 -24.53 57.99 -22.36
N GLY A 92 -25.27 56.89 -22.48
CA GLY A 92 -25.91 56.56 -23.74
C GLY A 92 -25.60 55.14 -24.31
N LEU A 93 -26.15 54.11 -23.71
CA LEU A 93 -26.61 52.89 -24.40
C LEU A 93 -27.71 52.24 -23.53
N ALA A 94 -28.86 52.03 -24.16
CA ALA A 94 -30.04 51.44 -23.53
C ALA A 94 -29.77 50.07 -22.94
N GLN A 95 -30.19 49.85 -21.69
CA GLN A 95 -30.12 48.51 -21.06
C GLN A 95 -31.21 47.60 -21.64
N PRO A 96 -30.90 46.32 -21.93
CA PRO A 96 -31.91 45.37 -22.36
C PRO A 96 -32.84 45.01 -21.19
N ASP A 97 -34.13 44.76 -21.53
CA ASP A 97 -35.24 44.43 -20.65
C ASP A 97 -34.93 43.21 -19.79
N PRO A 98 -35.07 43.27 -18.45
CA PRO A 98 -34.80 42.14 -17.57
C PRO A 98 -35.72 40.93 -17.74
N ALA A 99 -36.82 41.06 -18.51
CA ALA A 99 -37.75 39.95 -18.75
C ALA A 99 -37.27 38.96 -19.82
N LEU A 100 -36.20 39.27 -20.61
CA LEU A 100 -35.72 38.40 -21.69
C LEU A 100 -34.52 37.50 -21.27
N VAL A 101 -33.97 37.69 -20.07
CA VAL A 101 -32.81 36.95 -19.55
C VAL A 101 -33.22 35.67 -18.82
N ALA A 102 -34.50 35.48 -18.52
CA ALA A 102 -34.98 34.34 -17.71
C ALA A 102 -35.34 33.08 -18.49
N GLN A 103 -35.19 33.04 -19.82
CA GLN A 103 -35.62 31.88 -20.65
C GLN A 103 -34.52 31.06 -21.35
N THR A 104 -33.23 31.31 -21.07
CA THR A 104 -32.14 30.53 -21.70
C THR A 104 -31.25 29.77 -20.70
N ALA A 105 -31.70 29.54 -19.48
CA ALA A 105 -30.96 28.78 -18.46
C ALA A 105 -31.42 27.32 -18.35
N HIS A 106 -31.69 26.66 -19.49
CA HIS A 106 -31.72 25.19 -19.61
C HIS A 106 -30.68 24.75 -20.64
N ALA A 107 -29.46 25.22 -20.46
CA ALA A 107 -28.30 24.53 -21.03
C ALA A 107 -28.02 23.32 -20.14
N GLY A 108 -28.28 22.12 -20.69
CA GLY A 108 -27.90 20.89 -20.03
C GLY A 108 -26.47 20.99 -19.55
N SER A 109 -26.24 20.68 -18.28
CA SER A 109 -24.90 20.55 -17.71
C SER A 109 -24.13 19.53 -18.55
N VAL A 110 -23.23 20.00 -19.40
CA VAL A 110 -22.18 19.18 -19.97
C VAL A 110 -21.48 18.59 -18.75
N PRO A 111 -21.39 17.25 -18.59
CA PRO A 111 -20.66 16.67 -17.48
C PRO A 111 -19.25 17.25 -17.54
N ALA A 112 -18.83 17.93 -16.47
CA ALA A 112 -17.48 18.45 -16.37
C ALA A 112 -16.54 17.30 -16.73
N ALA A 113 -15.63 17.53 -17.69
CA ALA A 113 -14.63 16.55 -18.06
C ALA A 113 -14.01 16.05 -16.75
N GLN A 114 -14.16 14.74 -16.47
CA GLN A 114 -13.72 14.15 -15.21
C GLN A 114 -12.21 14.33 -15.14
N SER A 115 -11.76 15.33 -14.41
CA SER A 115 -10.33 15.59 -14.22
C SER A 115 -9.75 14.46 -13.37
N THR A 116 -8.63 13.91 -13.81
CA THR A 116 -7.85 12.97 -13.00
C THR A 116 -7.54 13.65 -11.65
N PRO A 117 -7.80 13.00 -10.50
CA PRO A 117 -7.57 13.63 -9.21
C PRO A 117 -6.09 13.92 -9.00
N ARG A 118 -5.79 15.02 -8.35
CA ARG A 118 -4.45 15.29 -7.83
C ARG A 118 -4.22 14.38 -6.63
N ILE A 119 -3.12 13.62 -6.68
CA ILE A 119 -2.69 12.72 -5.63
C ILE A 119 -1.38 13.25 -5.05
N GLU A 120 -1.34 13.48 -3.75
CA GLU A 120 -0.16 13.89 -3.02
C GLU A 120 0.24 12.79 -2.03
N LEU A 121 1.47 12.28 -2.12
CA LEU A 121 2.01 11.32 -1.15
C LEU A 121 2.79 12.06 -0.06
N ALA A 122 2.68 11.53 1.16
CA ALA A 122 3.48 11.96 2.31
C ALA A 122 3.84 10.75 3.17
N LEU A 123 4.89 10.88 3.99
CA LEU A 123 5.31 9.89 4.97
C LEU A 123 5.08 10.42 6.37
N THR A 124 4.71 9.56 7.33
CA THR A 124 4.67 9.91 8.76
C THR A 124 6.07 10.19 9.31
N ARG A 125 7.06 9.47 8.81
CA ARG A 125 8.48 9.65 9.12
C ARG A 125 9.27 9.75 7.81
N PRO A 126 10.13 10.77 7.64
CA PRO A 126 10.93 10.92 6.43
C PRO A 126 11.81 9.69 6.16
N ASP A 127 11.78 9.18 4.92
CA ASP A 127 12.67 8.13 4.42
C ASP A 127 13.02 8.45 2.96
N SER A 128 14.28 8.71 2.68
CA SER A 128 14.77 9.05 1.35
C SER A 128 14.70 7.90 0.34
N ASN A 129 14.52 6.66 0.82
CA ASN A 129 14.40 5.48 -0.03
C ASN A 129 12.98 5.24 -0.55
N VAL A 130 12.00 6.01 -0.05
CA VAL A 130 10.60 5.92 -0.49
C VAL A 130 10.28 7.07 -1.45
N PRO A 131 10.09 6.80 -2.75
CA PRO A 131 9.70 7.83 -3.70
C PRO A 131 8.30 8.37 -3.37
N LEU A 132 8.10 9.69 -3.50
CA LEU A 132 6.81 10.36 -3.27
C LEU A 132 6.17 10.83 -4.59
N ASP A 133 6.46 10.17 -5.68
CA ASP A 133 6.00 10.49 -7.02
C ASP A 133 5.24 9.32 -7.68
N SER A 134 4.98 9.41 -8.97
CA SER A 134 4.25 8.40 -9.75
C SER A 134 4.95 7.05 -9.89
N THR A 135 6.19 6.89 -9.46
CA THR A 135 6.90 5.61 -9.42
C THR A 135 6.51 4.79 -8.19
N ASN A 136 5.95 5.42 -7.15
CA ASN A 136 5.48 4.74 -5.95
C ASN A 136 4.23 3.89 -6.23
N LEU A 137 4.21 2.65 -5.75
CA LEU A 137 3.07 1.74 -5.95
C LEU A 137 1.78 2.24 -5.30
N ALA A 138 1.82 2.96 -4.17
CA ALA A 138 0.66 3.58 -3.55
C ALA A 138 0.06 4.66 -4.46
N TYR A 139 0.89 5.50 -5.09
CA TYR A 139 0.43 6.49 -6.07
C TYR A 139 -0.28 5.80 -7.25
N ARG A 140 0.34 4.78 -7.82
CA ARG A 140 -0.21 4.01 -8.93
C ARG A 140 -1.49 3.27 -8.55
N ALA A 141 -1.60 2.78 -7.32
CA ALA A 141 -2.80 2.15 -6.79
C ALA A 141 -3.97 3.15 -6.74
N ALA A 142 -3.75 4.36 -6.23
CA ALA A 142 -4.76 5.40 -6.22
C ALA A 142 -5.20 5.79 -7.64
N GLN A 143 -4.25 5.93 -8.58
CA GLN A 143 -4.56 6.18 -9.99
C GLN A 143 -5.44 5.07 -10.60
N ALA A 144 -5.14 3.79 -10.30
CA ALA A 144 -5.91 2.66 -10.81
C ALA A 144 -7.36 2.69 -10.30
N VAL A 145 -7.57 3.01 -9.01
CA VAL A 145 -8.93 3.16 -8.44
C VAL A 145 -9.65 4.37 -9.06
N ALA A 146 -8.96 5.51 -9.25
CA ALA A 146 -9.54 6.69 -9.89
C ALA A 146 -9.98 6.40 -11.34
N GLN A 147 -9.22 5.62 -12.10
CA GLN A 147 -9.59 5.18 -13.44
C GLN A 147 -10.86 4.32 -13.43
N GLN A 148 -11.00 3.39 -12.48
CA GLN A 148 -12.22 2.59 -12.31
C GLN A 148 -13.42 3.46 -11.92
N ALA A 149 -13.21 4.44 -11.04
CA ALA A 149 -14.24 5.42 -10.69
C ALA A 149 -14.74 6.20 -11.91
N ALA A 150 -13.81 6.69 -12.74
CA ALA A 150 -14.15 7.39 -13.97
C ALA A 150 -14.95 6.52 -14.96
N GLN A 151 -14.57 5.24 -15.11
CA GLN A 151 -15.33 4.28 -15.95
C GLN A 151 -16.75 4.04 -15.44
N ARG A 152 -16.97 4.18 -14.13
CA ARG A 152 -18.31 4.09 -13.48
C ARG A 152 -19.05 5.43 -13.43
N GLY A 153 -18.49 6.49 -14.01
CA GLY A 153 -19.10 7.83 -14.02
C GLY A 153 -18.99 8.57 -12.69
N LEU A 154 -18.11 8.12 -11.76
CA LEU A 154 -17.92 8.72 -10.45
C LEU A 154 -16.83 9.80 -10.49
N GLY A 155 -17.05 10.90 -9.78
CA GLY A 155 -16.03 11.91 -9.56
C GLY A 155 -15.08 11.51 -8.42
N THR A 156 -13.81 11.80 -8.59
CA THR A 156 -12.78 11.56 -7.56
C THR A 156 -12.16 12.88 -7.12
N PRO A 157 -12.45 13.37 -5.91
CA PRO A 157 -11.79 14.55 -5.38
C PRO A 157 -10.31 14.33 -5.16
N ASP A 158 -9.54 15.43 -5.15
CA ASP A 158 -8.10 15.44 -4.86
C ASP A 158 -7.82 14.87 -3.46
N VAL A 159 -6.74 14.10 -3.33
CA VAL A 159 -6.40 13.41 -2.07
C VAL A 159 -4.94 13.57 -1.69
N ARG A 160 -4.73 13.63 -0.37
CA ARG A 160 -3.43 13.34 0.25
C ARG A 160 -3.46 11.93 0.81
N ILE A 161 -2.40 11.17 0.53
CA ILE A 161 -2.17 9.82 1.00
C ILE A 161 -0.96 9.85 1.91
N LEU A 162 -1.18 9.55 3.18
CA LEU A 162 -0.14 9.47 4.20
C LEU A 162 0.25 8.00 4.40
N LEU A 163 1.52 7.68 4.23
CA LEU A 163 2.08 6.35 4.41
C LEU A 163 2.79 6.27 5.77
N ASP A 164 2.38 5.34 6.63
CA ASP A 164 3.08 4.99 7.86
C ASP A 164 3.79 3.66 7.69
N LYS A 165 5.12 3.74 7.50
CA LYS A 165 5.99 2.63 7.14
C LYS A 165 6.47 1.89 8.38
N ALA A 166 6.08 0.60 8.51
CA ALA A 166 6.60 -0.30 9.53
C ALA A 166 7.37 -1.49 8.94
N VAL A 167 7.08 -1.86 7.68
CA VAL A 167 7.83 -2.89 6.95
C VAL A 167 9.07 -2.25 6.32
N PRO A 168 10.28 -2.71 6.63
CA PRO A 168 11.52 -2.16 6.07
C PRO A 168 11.53 -2.14 4.55
N VAL A 169 12.04 -1.03 3.99
CA VAL A 169 12.15 -0.84 2.54
C VAL A 169 13.17 -1.81 1.96
N ALA A 170 12.89 -2.37 0.79
CA ALA A 170 13.74 -3.34 0.09
C ALA A 170 14.06 -4.63 0.88
N GLY A 171 13.31 -4.91 1.94
CA GLY A 171 13.53 -6.05 2.83
C GLY A 171 12.95 -7.39 2.36
N GLY A 172 12.51 -7.56 1.12
CA GLY A 172 11.90 -8.83 0.65
C GLY A 172 10.56 -9.19 1.33
N MET A 173 10.02 -8.29 2.16
CA MET A 173 8.79 -8.45 2.95
C MET A 173 7.57 -7.75 2.32
N ALA A 174 7.69 -7.31 1.07
CA ALA A 174 6.64 -6.69 0.27
C ALA A 174 6.01 -5.40 0.86
N GLY A 175 6.78 -4.55 1.58
CA GLY A 175 6.26 -3.30 2.17
C GLY A 175 5.61 -2.38 1.13
N GLY A 176 6.24 -2.14 -0.02
CA GLY A 176 5.64 -1.32 -1.09
C GLY A 176 4.36 -1.92 -1.69
N SER A 177 4.27 -3.26 -1.73
CA SER A 177 3.04 -3.97 -2.16
C SER A 177 1.94 -3.87 -1.11
N ALA A 178 2.30 -3.88 0.18
CA ALA A 178 1.36 -3.64 1.28
C ALA A 178 0.82 -2.19 1.25
N ASP A 179 1.69 -1.18 0.99
CA ASP A 179 1.24 0.20 0.76
C ASP A 179 0.21 0.28 -0.38
N ALA A 180 0.50 -0.38 -1.52
CA ALA A 180 -0.41 -0.41 -2.66
C ALA A 180 -1.74 -1.09 -2.31
N ALA A 181 -1.71 -2.24 -1.64
CA ALA A 181 -2.92 -2.96 -1.23
C ALA A 181 -3.77 -2.13 -0.26
N ALA A 182 -3.15 -1.50 0.74
CA ALA A 182 -3.84 -0.59 1.65
C ALA A 182 -4.43 0.62 0.91
N THR A 183 -3.69 1.19 -0.06
CA THR A 183 -4.16 2.32 -0.87
C THR A 183 -5.34 1.92 -1.76
N LEU A 184 -5.30 0.75 -2.42
CA LEU A 184 -6.43 0.24 -3.21
C LEU A 184 -7.71 0.21 -2.38
N LYS A 185 -7.66 -0.37 -1.17
CA LYS A 185 -8.81 -0.43 -0.26
C LYS A 185 -9.23 0.96 0.22
N ALA A 186 -8.27 1.78 0.67
CA ALA A 186 -8.56 3.11 1.24
C ALA A 186 -9.18 4.04 0.19
N CYS A 187 -8.66 4.08 -1.03
CA CYS A 187 -9.21 4.90 -2.11
C CYS A 187 -10.57 4.37 -2.60
N ASN A 188 -10.77 3.05 -2.67
CA ASN A 188 -12.05 2.45 -3.01
C ASN A 188 -13.14 2.86 -2.01
N GLU A 189 -12.83 2.86 -0.71
CA GLU A 189 -13.73 3.30 0.35
C GLU A 189 -13.93 4.81 0.33
N PHE A 190 -12.84 5.59 0.26
CA PHE A 190 -12.87 7.05 0.30
C PHE A 190 -13.66 7.65 -0.86
N TRP A 191 -13.48 7.16 -2.07
CA TRP A 191 -14.19 7.59 -3.26
C TRP A 191 -15.51 6.84 -3.50
N GLN A 192 -15.86 5.88 -2.62
CA GLN A 192 -17.08 5.07 -2.69
C GLN A 192 -17.26 4.39 -4.06
N VAL A 193 -16.17 3.86 -4.62
CA VAL A 193 -16.19 3.27 -5.98
C VAL A 193 -16.95 1.95 -6.00
N GLY A 194 -16.95 1.21 -4.88
CA GLY A 194 -17.67 -0.06 -4.74
C GLY A 194 -17.01 -1.23 -5.48
N LEU A 195 -15.68 -1.21 -5.62
CA LEU A 195 -14.94 -2.35 -6.16
C LEU A 195 -14.96 -3.52 -5.18
N SER A 196 -15.20 -4.72 -5.69
CA SER A 196 -15.09 -5.96 -4.91
C SER A 196 -13.63 -6.29 -4.58
N LEU A 197 -13.42 -7.21 -3.64
CA LEU A 197 -12.07 -7.68 -3.30
C LEU A 197 -11.36 -8.32 -4.51
N GLU A 198 -12.10 -9.04 -5.36
CA GLU A 198 -11.58 -9.65 -6.58
C GLU A 198 -11.18 -8.60 -7.62
N GLU A 199 -11.99 -7.54 -7.81
CA GLU A 199 -11.64 -6.43 -8.69
C GLU A 199 -10.39 -5.70 -8.19
N LEU A 200 -10.27 -5.47 -6.87
CA LEU A 200 -9.08 -4.89 -6.26
C LEU A 200 -7.85 -5.79 -6.43
N ALA A 201 -8.01 -7.12 -6.27
CA ALA A 201 -6.92 -8.08 -6.48
C ALA A 201 -6.45 -8.09 -7.94
N HIS A 202 -7.38 -8.00 -8.90
CA HIS A 202 -7.03 -7.88 -10.31
C HIS A 202 -6.24 -6.60 -10.61
N LEU A 203 -6.64 -5.46 -10.05
CA LEU A 203 -5.87 -4.21 -10.16
C LEU A 203 -4.50 -4.35 -9.47
N GLY A 204 -4.47 -4.99 -8.30
CA GLY A 204 -3.24 -5.24 -7.54
C GLY A 204 -2.22 -6.06 -8.33
N ALA A 205 -2.65 -7.13 -9.01
CA ALA A 205 -1.80 -7.99 -9.83
C ALA A 205 -1.11 -7.24 -11.00
N GLN A 206 -1.73 -6.16 -11.50
CA GLN A 206 -1.14 -5.29 -12.53
C GLN A 206 -0.08 -4.34 -11.95
N LEU A 207 -0.15 -4.04 -10.66
CA LEU A 207 0.82 -3.18 -9.95
C LEU A 207 2.04 -3.96 -9.50
N GLY A 208 1.84 -5.19 -9.00
CA GLY A 208 2.91 -6.06 -8.54
C GLY A 208 2.38 -7.40 -8.05
N ALA A 209 3.18 -8.47 -8.20
CA ALA A 209 2.76 -9.84 -7.87
C ALA A 209 2.38 -10.05 -6.38
N ASP A 210 3.03 -9.32 -5.47
CA ASP A 210 2.75 -9.43 -4.02
C ASP A 210 1.56 -8.55 -3.56
N VAL A 211 1.05 -7.62 -4.40
CA VAL A 211 -0.05 -6.70 -4.02
C VAL A 211 -1.33 -7.44 -3.69
N PRO A 212 -1.77 -8.45 -4.48
CA PRO A 212 -2.98 -9.20 -4.15
C PRO A 212 -2.92 -9.84 -2.76
N PHE A 213 -1.77 -10.40 -2.34
CA PHE A 213 -1.63 -10.96 -1.00
C PHE A 213 -1.90 -9.92 0.10
N GLY A 214 -1.42 -8.67 -0.05
CA GLY A 214 -1.69 -7.58 0.90
C GLY A 214 -3.19 -7.24 1.05
N LEU A 215 -4.02 -7.57 0.05
CA LEU A 215 -5.47 -7.42 0.11
C LEU A 215 -6.15 -8.53 0.94
N TYR A 216 -5.66 -9.76 0.86
CA TYR A 216 -6.22 -10.90 1.59
C TYR A 216 -5.64 -11.03 3.00
N GLY A 217 -4.32 -10.91 3.15
CA GLY A 217 -3.61 -11.15 4.40
C GLY A 217 -3.64 -12.63 4.82
N GLY A 218 -3.34 -12.90 6.09
CA GLY A 218 -3.38 -14.25 6.66
C GLY A 218 -2.31 -15.18 6.09
N VAL A 219 -2.74 -16.39 5.72
CA VAL A 219 -1.92 -17.39 5.01
C VAL A 219 -2.60 -17.71 3.69
N ALA A 220 -1.87 -17.73 2.60
CA ALA A 220 -2.44 -17.99 1.28
C ALA A 220 -1.48 -18.76 0.36
N LEU A 221 -2.04 -19.57 -0.52
CA LEU A 221 -1.35 -20.13 -1.68
C LEU A 221 -1.33 -19.08 -2.78
N GLY A 222 -0.15 -18.77 -3.28
CA GLY A 222 0.07 -17.95 -4.47
C GLY A 222 0.55 -18.83 -5.61
N THR A 223 -0.08 -18.69 -6.77
CA THR A 223 0.27 -19.41 -8.01
C THR A 223 0.50 -18.43 -9.16
N GLY A 224 0.82 -18.93 -10.35
CA GLY A 224 1.13 -18.08 -11.49
C GLY A 224 2.48 -17.39 -11.33
N ARG A 225 2.49 -16.09 -11.18
CA ARG A 225 3.66 -15.27 -10.79
C ARG A 225 3.70 -14.99 -9.28
N GLY A 226 2.83 -15.65 -8.50
CA GLY A 226 2.54 -15.35 -7.11
C GLY A 226 1.37 -14.38 -6.93
N ASP A 227 0.69 -14.02 -7.99
CA ASP A 227 -0.37 -13.01 -8.07
C ASP A 227 -1.79 -13.59 -8.04
N LEU A 228 -1.93 -14.90 -8.25
CA LEU A 228 -3.18 -15.62 -8.09
C LEU A 228 -3.26 -16.17 -6.66
N ILE A 229 -4.06 -15.51 -5.82
CA ILE A 229 -4.10 -15.77 -4.38
C ILE A 229 -5.32 -16.61 -4.01
N GLU A 230 -5.06 -17.72 -3.33
CA GLU A 230 -6.06 -18.55 -2.69
C GLU A 230 -5.84 -18.54 -1.17
N PRO A 231 -6.73 -17.89 -0.38
CA PRO A 231 -6.62 -17.90 1.07
C PRO A 231 -6.71 -19.33 1.64
N LEU A 232 -5.81 -19.65 2.55
CA LEU A 232 -5.76 -20.96 3.20
C LEU A 232 -6.34 -20.89 4.62
N LYS A 233 -6.93 -22.00 5.06
CA LYS A 233 -7.26 -22.18 6.47
C LYS A 233 -5.97 -22.39 7.25
N ALA A 234 -5.68 -21.47 8.16
CA ALA A 234 -4.55 -21.56 9.06
C ALA A 234 -4.98 -21.16 10.47
N ALA A 235 -4.66 -21.96 11.45
CA ALA A 235 -4.84 -21.56 12.84
C ALA A 235 -3.82 -20.48 13.20
N PRO A 236 -4.19 -19.50 14.04
CA PRO A 236 -3.22 -18.55 14.56
C PRO A 236 -2.13 -19.30 15.33
N GLY A 237 -0.90 -19.24 14.85
CA GLY A 237 0.26 -19.82 15.53
C GLY A 237 1.11 -18.73 16.18
N PRO A 238 1.89 -19.07 17.22
CA PRO A 238 2.86 -18.13 17.79
C PRO A 238 4.09 -18.03 16.86
N TYR A 239 3.91 -17.40 15.70
CA TYR A 239 5.01 -17.15 14.76
C TYR A 239 5.85 -15.99 15.28
N HIS A 240 7.04 -16.29 15.81
CA HIS A 240 8.01 -15.27 16.23
C HIS A 240 9.08 -15.13 15.16
N TRP A 241 8.92 -14.11 14.34
CA TRP A 241 9.87 -13.83 13.27
C TRP A 241 10.96 -12.85 13.70
N THR A 242 12.17 -13.08 13.24
CA THR A 242 13.28 -12.15 13.30
C THR A 242 13.86 -11.99 11.91
N PHE A 243 14.12 -10.74 11.50
CA PHE A 243 14.62 -10.41 10.17
C PHE A 243 15.97 -9.70 10.30
N ALA A 244 16.99 -10.24 9.60
CA ALA A 244 18.26 -9.55 9.38
C ALA A 244 18.19 -8.82 8.04
N LEU A 245 18.28 -7.50 8.09
CA LEU A 245 18.23 -6.61 6.93
C LEU A 245 19.63 -6.18 6.52
N GLN A 246 19.79 -5.88 5.25
CA GLN A 246 21.03 -5.40 4.67
C GLN A 246 20.76 -4.17 3.81
N ASP A 247 21.50 -3.09 4.01
CA ASP A 247 21.38 -1.83 3.26
C ASP A 247 21.71 -2.01 1.78
N LYS A 248 22.68 -2.86 1.49
CA LYS A 248 23.02 -3.19 0.11
C LYS A 248 22.04 -4.22 -0.45
N GLY A 249 21.09 -3.75 -1.27
CA GLY A 249 20.11 -4.59 -1.92
C GLY A 249 20.70 -5.70 -2.79
N LEU A 250 19.90 -6.74 -3.07
CA LEU A 250 20.15 -7.78 -4.04
C LEU A 250 19.08 -7.70 -5.13
N SER A 251 19.50 -7.50 -6.37
CA SER A 251 18.54 -7.37 -7.49
C SER A 251 17.82 -8.69 -7.73
N THR A 252 16.50 -8.69 -7.62
CA THR A 252 15.65 -9.84 -7.94
C THR A 252 15.94 -10.38 -9.35
N ALA A 253 16.08 -9.49 -10.33
CA ALA A 253 16.42 -9.90 -11.70
C ALA A 253 17.80 -10.59 -11.80
N ALA A 254 18.79 -10.14 -11.02
CA ALA A 254 20.10 -10.77 -10.97
C ALA A 254 20.04 -12.18 -10.35
N VAL A 255 19.21 -12.35 -9.30
CA VAL A 255 19.01 -13.67 -8.66
C VAL A 255 18.34 -14.64 -9.63
N PHE A 256 17.26 -14.25 -10.31
CA PHE A 256 16.61 -15.10 -11.30
C PHE A 256 17.55 -15.44 -12.48
N LYS A 257 18.28 -14.46 -12.99
CA LYS A 257 19.29 -14.72 -14.05
C LYS A 257 20.36 -15.71 -13.61
N HIS A 258 20.82 -15.63 -12.36
CA HIS A 258 21.80 -16.59 -11.82
C HIS A 258 21.17 -17.97 -11.59
N PHE A 259 19.92 -18.01 -11.12
CA PHE A 259 19.14 -19.24 -10.99
C PHE A 259 19.03 -19.98 -12.32
N ASP A 260 18.65 -19.30 -13.40
CA ASP A 260 18.56 -19.89 -14.75
C ASP A 260 19.87 -20.44 -15.27
N ALA A 261 20.98 -19.81 -14.89
CA ALA A 261 22.33 -20.24 -15.33
C ALA A 261 22.87 -21.44 -14.55
N THR A 262 22.38 -21.68 -13.33
CA THR A 262 22.97 -22.63 -12.38
C THR A 262 22.05 -23.77 -11.96
N VAL A 263 20.73 -23.57 -12.09
CA VAL A 263 19.70 -24.51 -11.65
C VAL A 263 18.89 -25.00 -12.84
N GLN A 264 18.74 -26.31 -13.00
CA GLN A 264 17.79 -26.88 -13.94
C GLN A 264 16.43 -27.02 -13.23
N ALA A 265 15.61 -26.00 -13.30
CA ALA A 265 14.26 -26.03 -12.71
C ALA A 265 13.34 -27.01 -13.46
N PRO A 266 12.38 -27.67 -12.77
CA PRO A 266 11.37 -28.49 -13.43
C PRO A 266 10.45 -27.62 -14.32
N PRO A 267 9.79 -28.21 -15.35
CA PRO A 267 8.87 -27.45 -16.20
C PRO A 267 7.75 -26.73 -15.42
N GLU A 268 7.27 -27.38 -14.34
CA GLU A 268 6.27 -26.83 -13.43
C GLU A 268 6.84 -26.75 -12.01
N ALA A 269 6.38 -25.74 -11.25
CA ALA A 269 6.74 -25.58 -9.85
C ALA A 269 6.08 -26.66 -9.00
N ASP A 270 6.81 -27.21 -8.03
CA ASP A 270 6.27 -28.15 -7.05
C ASP A 270 5.14 -27.49 -6.25
N MET A 271 4.07 -28.26 -5.97
CA MET A 271 3.03 -27.85 -5.03
C MET A 271 3.54 -27.95 -3.58
N PRO A 272 3.03 -27.11 -2.67
CA PRO A 272 3.30 -27.27 -1.24
C PRO A 272 2.89 -28.68 -0.77
N PRO A 273 3.71 -29.35 0.07
CA PRO A 273 3.37 -30.67 0.56
C PRO A 273 2.15 -30.61 1.51
N GLU A 274 1.31 -31.66 1.46
CA GLU A 274 0.11 -31.76 2.31
C GLU A 274 0.42 -31.62 3.81
N GLN A 275 1.60 -32.08 4.22
CA GLN A 275 2.06 -31.97 5.62
C GLN A 275 2.25 -30.49 6.03
N LEU A 276 2.66 -29.61 5.12
CA LEU A 276 2.75 -28.18 5.39
C LEU A 276 1.35 -27.57 5.56
N LEU A 277 0.42 -27.94 4.67
CA LEU A 277 -0.96 -27.45 4.74
C LEU A 277 -1.66 -27.91 6.03
N ALA A 278 -1.50 -29.17 6.41
CA ALA A 278 -2.03 -29.71 7.67
C ALA A 278 -1.39 -29.03 8.91
N ALA A 279 -0.08 -28.77 8.87
CA ALA A 279 0.60 -28.07 9.96
C ALA A 279 0.13 -26.62 10.13
N LEU A 280 -0.14 -25.92 9.01
CA LEU A 280 -0.70 -24.57 9.02
C LEU A 280 -2.13 -24.57 9.59
N GLU A 281 -2.98 -25.52 9.18
CA GLU A 281 -4.34 -25.64 9.69
C GLU A 281 -4.36 -25.95 11.20
N ALA A 282 -3.39 -26.76 11.67
CA ALA A 282 -3.24 -27.09 13.09
C ALA A 282 -2.55 -26.00 13.92
N GLY A 283 -1.90 -25.00 13.30
CA GLY A 283 -1.07 -24.01 13.99
C GLY A 283 0.22 -24.58 14.59
N ASP A 284 0.70 -25.74 14.07
CA ASP A 284 1.92 -26.41 14.55
C ASP A 284 3.16 -25.78 13.92
N VAL A 285 3.69 -24.74 14.56
CA VAL A 285 4.85 -23.99 14.10
C VAL A 285 6.09 -24.86 13.94
N ALA A 286 6.26 -25.89 14.79
CA ALA A 286 7.38 -26.83 14.72
C ALA A 286 7.32 -27.70 13.47
N GLN A 287 6.12 -28.15 13.09
CA GLN A 287 5.94 -28.87 11.83
C GLN A 287 6.05 -27.93 10.62
N VAL A 288 5.44 -26.74 10.67
CA VAL A 288 5.60 -25.72 9.60
C VAL A 288 7.09 -25.47 9.32
N SER A 289 7.91 -25.32 10.36
CA SER A 289 9.34 -25.02 10.22
C SER A 289 10.14 -26.09 9.45
N ARG A 290 9.67 -27.34 9.47
CA ARG A 290 10.33 -28.47 8.76
C ARG A 290 10.10 -28.47 7.25
N HIS A 291 9.07 -27.73 6.81
CA HIS A 291 8.65 -27.67 5.41
C HIS A 291 8.93 -26.31 4.77
N ILE A 292 9.61 -25.40 5.49
CA ILE A 292 10.05 -24.13 4.93
C ILE A 292 11.04 -24.40 3.78
N ARG A 293 10.74 -23.81 2.59
CA ARG A 293 11.53 -23.98 1.38
C ARG A 293 11.57 -22.69 0.60
N ASN A 294 12.75 -22.38 0.05
CA ASN A 294 12.92 -21.30 -0.91
C ASN A 294 13.93 -21.72 -1.97
N ASP A 295 13.47 -21.97 -3.19
CA ASP A 295 14.32 -22.43 -4.30
C ASP A 295 15.37 -21.39 -4.73
N LEU A 296 15.12 -20.10 -4.45
CA LEU A 296 16.11 -19.05 -4.71
C LEU A 296 17.20 -18.94 -3.64
N GLN A 297 17.08 -19.66 -2.51
CA GLN A 297 18.00 -19.50 -1.38
C GLN A 297 19.46 -19.81 -1.73
N ALA A 298 19.72 -20.95 -2.37
CA ALA A 298 21.09 -21.33 -2.77
C ALA A 298 21.67 -20.27 -3.71
N THR A 299 20.90 -19.86 -4.70
CA THR A 299 21.29 -18.83 -5.67
C THR A 299 21.60 -17.48 -5.00
N ALA A 300 20.77 -17.07 -4.03
CA ALA A 300 21.01 -15.83 -3.29
C ALA A 300 22.29 -15.92 -2.44
N ILE A 301 22.57 -17.09 -1.83
CA ILE A 301 23.77 -17.34 -1.05
C ILE A 301 25.02 -17.37 -1.96
N ASP A 302 24.95 -17.93 -3.16
CA ASP A 302 26.03 -17.91 -4.13
C ASP A 302 26.43 -16.49 -4.53
N LEU A 303 25.43 -15.61 -4.68
CA LEU A 303 25.66 -14.20 -4.98
C LEU A 303 26.11 -13.39 -3.74
N ARG A 304 25.71 -13.83 -2.55
CA ARG A 304 25.96 -13.16 -1.27
C ARG A 304 26.16 -14.18 -0.14
N SER A 305 27.39 -14.65 0.03
CA SER A 305 27.72 -15.75 0.98
C SER A 305 27.42 -15.42 2.46
N GLU A 306 27.39 -14.14 2.82
CA GLU A 306 27.01 -13.69 4.17
C GLU A 306 25.56 -14.07 4.55
N LEU A 307 24.66 -14.30 3.57
CA LEU A 307 23.30 -14.78 3.85
C LEU A 307 23.32 -16.17 4.48
N GLY A 308 24.21 -17.06 3.99
CA GLY A 308 24.42 -18.38 4.58
C GLY A 308 24.92 -18.29 6.03
N GLN A 309 25.84 -17.36 6.30
CA GLN A 309 26.37 -17.15 7.67
C GLN A 309 25.27 -16.67 8.62
N LEU A 310 24.37 -15.76 8.18
CA LEU A 310 23.24 -15.32 8.99
C LEU A 310 22.27 -16.48 9.29
N ILE A 311 21.98 -17.33 8.30
CA ILE A 311 21.16 -18.54 8.47
C ILE A 311 21.76 -19.46 9.52
N ASP A 312 23.07 -19.74 9.43
CA ASP A 312 23.78 -20.62 10.37
C ASP A 312 23.81 -20.06 11.78
N LEU A 313 24.02 -18.75 11.93
CA LEU A 313 23.95 -18.08 13.23
C LEU A 313 22.57 -18.18 13.86
N ALA A 314 21.49 -17.98 13.09
CA ALA A 314 20.15 -18.13 13.60
C ALA A 314 19.85 -19.56 14.09
N LYS A 315 20.27 -20.58 13.29
CA LYS A 315 20.13 -22.01 13.68
C LYS A 315 20.90 -22.31 14.97
N LYS A 316 22.14 -21.84 15.09
CA LYS A 316 22.95 -22.00 16.32
C LYS A 316 22.33 -21.29 17.50
N ALA A 317 21.64 -20.15 17.30
CA ALA A 317 20.92 -19.44 18.33
C ALA A 317 19.55 -20.06 18.70
N GLY A 318 19.13 -21.14 18.02
CA GLY A 318 17.94 -21.92 18.35
C GLY A 318 16.71 -21.61 17.49
N ALA A 319 16.89 -21.02 16.29
CA ALA A 319 15.79 -20.89 15.34
C ALA A 319 15.24 -22.28 14.95
N LEU A 320 13.93 -22.38 14.83
CA LEU A 320 13.24 -23.55 14.27
C LEU A 320 13.57 -23.70 12.78
N ALA A 321 13.57 -22.58 12.06
CA ALA A 321 14.03 -22.47 10.68
C ALA A 321 14.65 -21.08 10.43
N ALA A 322 15.52 -21.01 9.44
CA ALA A 322 16.03 -19.73 8.93
C ALA A 322 16.22 -19.86 7.42
N MET A 323 15.85 -18.80 6.69
CA MET A 323 15.84 -18.78 5.24
C MET A 323 16.09 -17.37 4.69
N VAL A 324 16.48 -17.30 3.41
CA VAL A 324 16.40 -16.06 2.66
C VAL A 324 14.93 -15.74 2.36
N SER A 325 14.50 -14.50 2.58
CA SER A 325 13.14 -14.03 2.27
C SER A 325 13.01 -13.68 0.79
N GLY A 326 12.24 -14.48 0.03
CA GLY A 326 12.10 -14.31 -1.43
C GLY A 326 13.45 -14.39 -2.14
N SER A 327 13.78 -13.40 -2.96
CA SER A 327 15.10 -13.27 -3.62
C SER A 327 16.20 -12.70 -2.71
N GLY A 328 15.88 -12.35 -1.47
CA GLY A 328 16.80 -11.69 -0.55
C GLY A 328 16.94 -10.17 -0.79
N PRO A 329 17.90 -9.51 -0.12
CA PRO A 329 18.94 -10.08 0.75
C PRO A 329 18.52 -10.33 2.22
N THR A 330 17.29 -10.07 2.59
CA THR A 330 16.82 -10.29 3.97
C THR A 330 16.86 -11.77 4.34
N VAL A 331 17.36 -12.09 5.52
CA VAL A 331 17.24 -13.41 6.14
C VAL A 331 16.14 -13.35 7.21
N ALA A 332 15.22 -14.29 7.14
CA ALA A 332 14.14 -14.47 8.11
C ALA A 332 14.42 -15.71 8.97
N ALA A 333 14.22 -15.61 10.28
CA ALA A 333 14.31 -16.73 11.22
C ALA A 333 13.00 -16.88 11.98
N LEU A 334 12.47 -18.10 11.98
CA LEU A 334 11.28 -18.52 12.74
C LEU A 334 11.72 -19.12 14.07
N SER A 335 11.10 -18.71 15.16
CA SER A 335 11.43 -19.10 16.51
C SER A 335 10.21 -19.67 17.25
N SER A 336 10.47 -20.55 18.21
CA SER A 336 9.43 -21.14 19.08
C SER A 336 8.93 -20.21 20.17
N SER A 337 9.67 -19.11 20.45
CA SER A 337 9.31 -18.14 21.48
C SER A 337 9.99 -16.80 21.24
N ARG A 338 9.43 -15.76 21.85
CA ARG A 338 10.02 -14.42 21.84
C ARG A 338 11.45 -14.39 22.40
N ALA A 339 11.74 -15.16 23.44
CA ALA A 339 13.09 -15.23 24.04
C ALA A 339 14.12 -15.78 23.06
N VAL A 340 13.74 -16.77 22.22
CA VAL A 340 14.63 -17.29 21.16
C VAL A 340 14.79 -16.23 20.05
N ALA A 341 13.71 -15.56 19.65
CA ALA A 341 13.76 -14.49 18.65
C ALA A 341 14.70 -13.35 19.09
N GLU A 342 14.62 -12.93 20.34
CA GLU A 342 15.50 -11.89 20.91
C GLU A 342 16.98 -12.34 20.94
N ARG A 343 17.25 -13.61 21.27
CA ARG A 343 18.61 -14.17 21.22
C ARG A 343 19.18 -14.18 19.80
N ILE A 344 18.37 -14.56 18.80
CA ILE A 344 18.77 -14.50 17.39
C ILE A 344 19.05 -13.05 16.99
N ALA A 345 18.16 -12.12 17.35
CA ALA A 345 18.34 -10.71 17.07
C ALA A 345 19.64 -10.16 17.67
N GLN A 346 19.98 -10.56 18.89
CA GLN A 346 21.25 -10.19 19.52
C GLN A 346 22.45 -10.75 18.75
N CYS A 347 22.43 -12.03 18.37
CA CYS A 347 23.49 -12.64 17.57
C CYS A 347 23.70 -11.89 16.25
N TRP A 348 22.64 -11.57 15.54
CA TRP A 348 22.74 -10.86 14.27
C TRP A 348 23.24 -9.43 14.39
N ARG A 349 22.82 -8.67 15.43
CA ARG A 349 23.34 -7.31 15.68
C ARG A 349 24.85 -7.26 15.95
N MET A 350 25.44 -8.38 16.35
CA MET A 350 26.88 -8.48 16.61
C MET A 350 27.70 -8.81 15.35
N THR A 351 27.05 -9.02 14.19
CA THR A 351 27.75 -9.32 12.94
C THR A 351 28.00 -8.06 12.11
N PRO A 352 29.08 -8.00 11.33
CA PRO A 352 29.39 -6.84 10.50
C PRO A 352 28.57 -6.80 9.17
N PHE A 353 27.76 -7.82 8.91
CA PHE A 353 26.99 -7.97 7.68
C PHE A 353 25.47 -7.98 7.91
N CYS A 354 25.02 -7.45 9.03
CA CYS A 354 23.62 -7.22 9.32
C CYS A 354 23.47 -5.75 9.74
N ASP A 355 22.82 -4.95 8.92
CA ASP A 355 22.71 -3.51 9.14
C ASP A 355 21.59 -3.17 10.12
N GLN A 356 20.49 -3.93 10.05
CA GLN A 356 19.34 -3.77 10.93
C GLN A 356 18.69 -5.11 11.27
N VAL A 357 18.17 -5.22 12.47
CA VAL A 357 17.39 -6.39 12.93
C VAL A 357 16.01 -5.92 13.36
N VAL A 358 14.98 -6.57 12.81
CA VAL A 358 13.57 -6.33 13.13
C VAL A 358 12.94 -7.63 13.63
N THR A 359 12.04 -7.52 14.62
CA THR A 359 11.23 -8.64 15.13
C THR A 359 9.77 -8.36 14.85
N GLY A 360 9.01 -9.37 14.39
CA GLY A 360 7.60 -9.24 14.02
C GLY A 360 6.77 -10.48 14.38
#